data_62cb1de466277c51818b76356af25a38
#
_entry.id   62cb1de466277c51818b76356af25a38
#
_cell.length_a   1.000
_cell.length_b   1.000
_cell.length_c   1.000
_cell.angle_alpha   90.00
_cell.angle_beta   90.00
_cell.angle_gamma   90.00
#
_symmetry.space_group_name_H-M   'P 1'
#
loop_
_entity.id
_entity.type
_entity.pdbx_description
1 polymer ?
#
loop_
_entity_poly.entity_id
_entity_poly.type
_entity_poly.pdbx_seq_one_letter_code
_entity_poly.pdbx_strand_id
1 'polypeptide(L)'
;MTRPTLAMFKAKALANSEVKKEYEALSLTYDLRKKLIAIRKKAGLTQEELAEILSTKKSNISRLENVSSSSSPKLSTIEEYAQAVGYKVEINFVPIESSS
;
A
#
# COMPACT_ATOMS: atom_id res chain seq x y z
N MET A 1 19.19 -14.97 -3.74
CA MET A 1 18.87 -14.48 -3.90
C MET A 1 17.92 -14.37 -4.48
N THR A 2 17.34 -14.65 -4.51
CA THR A 2 16.36 -14.56 -4.85
C THR A 2 15.90 -13.77 -5.62
N ARG A 3 16.18 -12.96 -5.57
CA ARG A 3 15.84 -12.11 -6.30
C ARG A 3 16.80 -11.89 -7.32
N PRO A 4 17.85 -12.57 -7.62
CA PRO A 4 18.75 -12.26 -8.70
C PRO A 4 18.02 -12.12 -10.01
N THR A 5 17.12 -13.02 -10.28
CA THR A 5 16.38 -12.95 -11.53
C THR A 5 15.54 -11.69 -11.60
N LEU A 6 14.86 -11.40 -10.53
CA LEU A 6 14.02 -10.22 -10.49
C LEU A 6 14.85 -8.96 -10.59
N ALA A 7 15.97 -8.93 -9.91
CA ALA A 7 16.82 -7.77 -9.93
C ALA A 7 17.38 -7.53 -11.31
N MET A 8 17.80 -8.61 -11.99
CA MET A 8 18.30 -8.48 -13.34
C MET A 8 17.23 -8.02 -14.29
N PHE A 9 16.05 -8.54 -14.13
CA PHE A 9 14.92 -8.12 -14.95
C PHE A 9 14.67 -6.63 -14.78
N LYS A 10 14.66 -6.16 -13.58
CA LYS A 10 14.45 -4.74 -13.34
C LYS A 10 15.56 -3.89 -13.93
N ALA A 11 16.78 -4.34 -13.77
CA ALA A 11 17.88 -3.57 -14.29
C ALA A 11 17.80 -3.45 -15.79
N LYS A 12 17.40 -4.50 -16.45
CA LYS A 12 17.29 -4.46 -17.90
C LYS A 12 16.07 -3.72 -18.37
N ALA A 13 14.93 -4.04 -17.80
CA ALA A 13 13.68 -3.45 -18.22
C ALA A 13 13.58 -2.01 -17.81
N LEU A 14 14.15 -1.68 -16.67
CA LEU A 14 14.04 -0.34 -16.12
C LEU A 14 15.42 0.27 -15.96
N ALA A 15 16.09 0.41 -17.08
CA ALA A 15 17.42 1.02 -17.05
C ALA A 15 17.35 2.44 -16.52
N ASN A 16 16.21 3.08 -16.71
CA ASN A 16 16.01 4.43 -16.22
C ASN A 16 15.63 4.40 -14.75
N SER A 17 16.41 5.07 -13.92
CA SER A 17 16.16 5.02 -12.49
C SER A 17 14.83 5.66 -12.12
N GLU A 18 14.37 6.64 -12.88
CA GLU A 18 13.07 7.24 -12.62
C GLU A 18 11.94 6.25 -12.82
N VAL A 19 12.00 5.51 -13.91
CA VAL A 19 10.98 4.52 -14.20
C VAL A 19 10.97 3.45 -13.12
N LYS A 20 12.16 3.04 -12.69
CA LYS A 20 12.27 2.05 -11.64
C LYS A 20 11.65 2.53 -10.35
N LYS A 21 11.89 3.78 -9.98
CA LYS A 21 11.33 4.34 -8.75
C LYS A 21 9.82 4.37 -8.82
N GLU A 22 9.29 4.81 -9.95
CA GLU A 22 7.85 4.89 -10.11
C GLU A 22 7.20 3.52 -10.03
N TYR A 23 7.83 2.54 -10.67
CA TYR A 23 7.31 1.18 -10.64
C TYR A 23 7.25 0.64 -9.23
N GLU A 24 8.33 0.84 -8.47
CA GLU A 24 8.39 0.31 -7.12
C GLU A 24 7.41 1.02 -6.21
N ALA A 25 7.25 2.33 -6.39
CA ALA A 25 6.32 3.08 -5.57
C ALA A 25 4.88 2.64 -5.83
N LEU A 26 4.53 2.45 -7.10
CA LEU A 26 3.19 2.01 -7.44
C LEU A 26 2.92 0.61 -6.91
N SER A 27 3.90 -0.26 -6.99
CA SER A 27 3.73 -1.61 -6.49
C SER A 27 3.50 -1.62 -4.99
N LEU A 28 4.23 -0.79 -4.27
CA LEU A 28 4.10 -0.72 -2.82
C LEU A 28 2.73 -0.20 -2.42
N THR A 29 2.28 0.89 -3.03
CA THR A 29 0.98 1.46 -2.69
C THR A 29 -0.15 0.55 -3.12
N TYR A 30 0.01 -0.14 -4.25
CA TYR A 30 -0.99 -1.08 -4.71
C TYR A 30 -1.19 -2.18 -3.66
N ASP A 31 -0.09 -2.76 -3.20
CA ASP A 31 -0.16 -3.82 -2.20
C ASP A 31 -0.77 -3.30 -0.91
N LEU A 32 -0.39 -2.10 -0.51
CA LEU A 32 -0.91 -1.50 0.71
C LEU A 32 -2.42 -1.33 0.62
N ARG A 33 -2.89 -0.78 -0.50
CA ARG A 33 -4.32 -0.52 -0.64
C ARG A 33 -5.10 -1.82 -0.65
N LYS A 34 -4.57 -2.87 -1.28
CA LYS A 34 -5.23 -4.17 -1.25
C LYS A 34 -5.30 -4.72 0.17
N LYS A 35 -4.27 -4.52 0.96
CA LYS A 35 -4.28 -4.98 2.34
C LYS A 35 -5.30 -4.22 3.17
N LEU A 36 -5.45 -2.91 2.91
CA LEU A 36 -6.46 -2.14 3.63
C LEU A 36 -7.85 -2.69 3.35
N ILE A 37 -8.14 -2.95 2.09
CA ILE A 37 -9.43 -3.52 1.73
C ILE A 37 -9.64 -4.85 2.43
N ALA A 38 -8.62 -5.68 2.47
CA ALA A 38 -8.73 -7.01 3.05
C ALA A 38 -9.05 -6.95 4.54
N ILE A 39 -8.36 -6.09 5.29
CA ILE A 39 -8.61 -6.02 6.72
C ILE A 39 -9.97 -5.41 7.02
N ARG A 40 -10.44 -4.47 6.18
CA ARG A 40 -11.79 -3.94 6.37
C ARG A 40 -12.83 -5.03 6.17
N LYS A 41 -12.68 -5.80 5.11
CA LYS A 41 -13.65 -6.87 4.84
C LYS A 41 -13.59 -7.94 5.90
N LYS A 42 -12.40 -8.21 6.41
CA LYS A 42 -12.26 -9.21 7.45
C LYS A 42 -12.95 -8.73 8.72
N ALA A 43 -12.99 -7.43 8.96
CA ALA A 43 -13.71 -6.88 10.10
C ALA A 43 -15.21 -6.84 9.86
N GLY A 44 -15.65 -7.14 8.65
CA GLY A 44 -17.07 -7.16 8.35
C GLY A 44 -17.67 -5.79 8.14
N LEU A 45 -16.86 -4.81 7.78
CA LEU A 45 -17.34 -3.43 7.65
C LEU A 45 -17.42 -3.04 6.18
N THR A 46 -18.46 -2.28 5.87
CA THR A 46 -18.54 -1.64 4.56
C THR A 46 -17.72 -0.37 4.57
N GLN A 47 -17.48 0.18 3.38
CA GLN A 47 -16.81 1.47 3.29
C GLN A 47 -17.58 2.54 4.04
N GLU A 48 -18.89 2.48 3.95
CA GLU A 48 -19.74 3.46 4.59
C GLU A 48 -19.65 3.37 6.10
N GLU A 49 -19.67 2.15 6.61
CA GLU A 49 -19.57 1.95 8.06
C GLU A 49 -18.22 2.41 8.58
N LEU A 50 -17.17 2.11 7.86
CA LEU A 50 -15.84 2.55 8.28
C LEU A 50 -15.73 4.06 8.23
N ALA A 51 -16.34 4.68 7.23
CA ALA A 51 -16.34 6.14 7.15
C ALA A 51 -17.01 6.76 8.36
N GLU A 52 -18.09 6.15 8.82
CA GLU A 52 -18.77 6.65 10.01
C GLU A 52 -17.89 6.53 11.24
N ILE A 53 -17.22 5.40 11.38
CA ILE A 53 -16.32 5.20 12.52
C ILE A 53 -15.23 6.27 12.54
N LEU A 54 -14.71 6.60 11.37
CA LEU A 54 -13.63 7.56 11.26
C LEU A 54 -14.10 8.99 11.12
N SER A 55 -15.41 9.22 11.19
CA SER A 55 -16.00 10.54 11.05
C SER A 55 -15.56 11.21 9.77
N THR A 56 -15.62 10.47 8.69
CA THR A 56 -15.24 10.96 7.39
C THR A 56 -16.27 10.53 6.37
N LYS A 57 -16.01 10.86 5.10
CA LYS A 57 -16.96 10.54 4.05
C LYS A 57 -16.58 9.23 3.38
N LYS A 58 -17.59 8.52 2.90
CA LYS A 58 -17.38 7.28 2.18
C LYS A 58 -16.44 7.50 1.00
N SER A 59 -16.53 8.66 0.34
CA SER A 59 -15.66 8.94 -0.79
C SER A 59 -14.19 8.97 -0.40
N ASN A 60 -13.88 9.36 0.84
CA ASN A 60 -12.51 9.36 1.30
C ASN A 60 -12.00 7.92 1.49
N ILE A 61 -12.85 7.06 2.02
CA ILE A 61 -12.48 5.65 2.17
C ILE A 61 -12.30 5.02 0.79
N SER A 62 -13.23 5.30 -0.11
CA SER A 62 -13.16 4.74 -1.45
C SER A 62 -11.88 5.19 -2.17
N ARG A 63 -11.51 6.44 -1.98
CA ARG A 63 -10.30 6.97 -2.59
C ARG A 63 -9.06 6.31 -1.99
N LEU A 64 -9.08 6.09 -0.69
CA LEU A 64 -7.96 5.45 -0.02
C LEU A 64 -7.78 4.01 -0.50
N GLU A 65 -8.86 3.33 -0.81
CA GLU A 65 -8.82 1.94 -1.24
C GLU A 65 -8.65 1.78 -2.75
N ASN A 66 -8.58 2.87 -3.48
CA ASN A 66 -8.49 2.80 -4.93
C ASN A 66 -7.10 2.34 -5.35
N VAL A 67 -6.99 1.07 -5.72
CA VAL A 67 -5.70 0.47 -6.06
C VAL A 67 -5.11 1.06 -7.34
N SER A 68 -5.93 1.75 -8.13
CA SER A 68 -5.44 2.39 -9.35
C SER A 68 -4.86 3.77 -9.10
N SER A 69 -5.01 4.29 -7.90
CA SER A 69 -4.52 5.62 -7.60
C SER A 69 -3.00 5.63 -7.50
N SER A 70 -2.39 6.66 -8.04
CA SER A 70 -0.95 6.82 -7.96
C SER A 70 -0.52 7.64 -6.76
N SER A 71 -1.45 8.20 -6.02
CA SER A 71 -1.08 9.01 -4.87
C SER A 71 -0.70 8.11 -3.70
N SER A 72 0.09 8.67 -2.80
CA SER A 72 0.53 7.95 -1.61
C SER A 72 -0.32 8.33 -0.42
N PRO A 73 -0.90 7.36 0.28
CA PRO A 73 -1.66 7.69 1.48
C PRO A 73 -0.73 8.18 2.58
N LYS A 74 -1.27 9.01 3.45
CA LYS A 74 -0.49 9.46 4.60
C LYS A 74 -0.44 8.33 5.63
N LEU A 75 0.69 8.25 6.31
CA LEU A 75 0.85 7.24 7.33
C LEU A 75 -0.20 7.37 8.42
N SER A 76 -0.49 8.59 8.83
CA SER A 76 -1.48 8.81 9.88
C SER A 76 -2.85 8.29 9.44
N THR A 77 -3.19 8.48 8.17
CA THR A 77 -4.46 7.98 7.64
C THR A 77 -4.50 6.46 7.67
N ILE A 78 -3.39 5.84 7.30
CA ILE A 78 -3.29 4.39 7.32
C ILE A 78 -3.45 3.87 8.75
N GLU A 79 -2.83 4.54 9.70
CA GLU A 79 -2.93 4.13 11.09
C GLU A 79 -4.36 4.22 11.60
N GLU A 80 -5.05 5.31 11.27
CA GLU A 80 -6.43 5.48 11.70
C GLU A 80 -7.32 4.41 11.09
N TYR A 81 -7.12 4.14 9.81
CA TYR A 81 -7.89 3.12 9.13
C TYR A 81 -7.68 1.76 9.80
N ALA A 82 -6.43 1.40 10.04
CA ALA A 82 -6.12 0.10 10.61
C ALA A 82 -6.71 -0.04 12.01
N GLN A 83 -6.58 1.00 12.82
CA GLN A 83 -7.11 0.95 14.19
C GLN A 83 -8.62 0.80 14.19
N ALA A 84 -9.30 1.43 13.26
CA ALA A 84 -10.75 1.36 13.19
C ALA A 84 -11.22 -0.06 12.92
N VAL A 85 -10.42 -0.86 12.25
CA VAL A 85 -10.79 -2.24 11.93
C VAL A 85 -10.08 -3.25 12.84
N GLY A 86 -9.44 -2.77 13.90
CA GLY A 86 -8.87 -3.67 14.89
C GLY A 86 -7.43 -4.09 14.64
N TYR A 87 -6.72 -3.34 13.82
CA TYR A 87 -5.34 -3.66 13.50
C TYR A 87 -4.41 -2.54 13.90
N LYS A 88 -3.15 -2.87 13.99
CA LYS A 88 -2.10 -1.92 14.29
C LYS A 88 -1.09 -1.97 13.16
N VAL A 89 -0.54 -0.83 12.79
CA VAL A 89 0.43 -0.76 11.71
C VAL A 89 1.81 -1.02 12.27
N GLU A 90 2.52 -1.92 11.60
CA GLU A 90 3.94 -2.15 11.89
C GLU A 90 4.71 -1.94 10.60
N ILE A 91 5.85 -1.32 10.72
CA ILE A 91 6.67 -1.03 9.55
C ILE A 91 7.99 -1.75 9.67
N ASN A 92 8.29 -2.53 8.67
CA ASN A 92 9.55 -3.25 8.62
C ASN A 92 10.38 -2.75 7.46
N PHE A 93 11.64 -2.55 7.72
CA PHE A 93 12.57 -2.16 6.66
C PHE A 93 13.40 -3.37 6.29
N VAL A 94 13.42 -3.66 5.01
CA VAL A 94 14.10 -4.83 4.49
C VAL A 94 15.34 -4.39 3.74
N PRO A 95 16.50 -4.98 4.05
CA PRO A 95 17.71 -4.58 3.34
C PRO A 95 17.60 -4.87 1.85
N ILE A 96 18.19 -3.99 1.08
CA ILE A 96 18.26 -4.21 -0.35
C ILE A 96 19.38 -5.19 -0.62
N GLU A 97 19.08 -6.23 -1.34
CA GLU A 97 20.07 -7.27 -1.57
C GLU A 97 20.88 -7.06 -2.83
N SER A 98 20.61 -6.03 -3.53
CA SER A 98 21.28 -5.82 -4.79
C SER A 98 22.79 -5.69 -4.65
N SER A 99 23.21 -5.20 -3.52
CA SER A 99 24.62 -4.94 -3.32
C SER A 99 25.42 -6.22 -3.26
N SER A 100 24.78 -7.24 -2.94
CA SER A 100 25.55 -8.47 -2.79
C SER A 100 25.53 -9.21 -4.01
#